data_018203d8ca29052ec8a89559bc45aa43
#
_entry.id   018203d8ca29052ec8a89559bc45aa43
#
_cell.length_a   1.000
_cell.length_b   1.000
_cell.length_c   1.000
_cell.angle_alpha   90.00
_cell.angle_beta   90.00
_cell.angle_gamma   90.00
#
_symmetry.space_group_name_H-M   'P 1'
#
loop_
_entity.id
_entity.type
_entity.pdbx_description
1 polymer ?
#
loop_
_entity_poly.entity_id
_entity_poly.type
_entity_poly.pdbx_seq_one_letter_code
_entity_poly.pdbx_strand_id
1 'polypeptide(L)'
;MNRPPLPPLREDLLSIWTAGVDAVRAPRLMRQAVQSDARQLTVCGETWLWSDLGRLIVIGAGKAGAGMAGALEEILGPEIVQQRVTGWVNVPADCVRGLRRITLHPGRPAGVNEPTAEGLFGSERILELASSLRPVDLCLVLISGGGSALLPAPVAGISLGDKQAVTRFLMSSGATINELNTVRKRLSRIKGGGLALACGNVQVGNQGADTPRSPAGGGLAAAGGQSRVVSLIISDVVGDPLDIIASGPTVLDTSSPRQALEILKKFGAAPPHVPQAVFDVLEQAAQRWSAPLPLPDTIRNVVIGNNAVALSAAAARAVELGYRVESLGSDNQGEASAVGRELARRCLAERATTSRPRPVCLLSGGEPIVHLTATARPRRGGRNQQLVLAALLELESAGLEDIALLAGGTDGEDGPTDAAGALLDSEVRNQALSLDLDPQDFLQRCDAYSFFEPCGGLVLTGPTHTNVMDLRVALIR
;
A
#
# COMPACT_ATOMS: atom_id res chain seq x y z
N MET A 1 -24.88 35.36 -25.16
CA MET A 1 -24.14 34.14 -25.53
C MET A 1 -24.57 33.04 -24.55
N ASN A 2 -25.41 32.11 -25.01
CA ASN A 2 -25.81 30.98 -24.19
C ASN A 2 -24.57 30.09 -23.94
N ARG A 3 -24.07 30.07 -22.69
CA ARG A 3 -23.12 29.04 -22.30
C ARG A 3 -23.81 27.69 -22.46
N PRO A 4 -23.16 26.67 -23.05
CA PRO A 4 -23.71 25.33 -23.06
C PRO A 4 -24.02 24.91 -21.61
N PRO A 5 -25.07 24.09 -21.38
CA PRO A 5 -25.37 23.59 -20.05
C PRO A 5 -24.12 22.85 -19.51
N LEU A 6 -23.76 23.18 -18.27
CA LEU A 6 -22.63 22.51 -17.61
C LEU A 6 -22.94 20.99 -17.48
N PRO A 7 -21.98 20.10 -17.73
CA PRO A 7 -22.19 18.67 -17.53
C PRO A 7 -22.67 18.39 -16.11
N PRO A 8 -23.38 17.27 -15.90
CA PRO A 8 -23.79 16.87 -14.56
C PRO A 8 -22.58 16.80 -13.59
N LEU A 9 -22.73 17.28 -12.36
CA LEU A 9 -21.68 17.24 -11.34
C LEU A 9 -21.11 15.83 -11.16
N ARG A 10 -21.95 14.79 -11.31
CA ARG A 10 -21.57 13.38 -11.23
C ARG A 10 -20.50 12.99 -12.25
N GLU A 11 -20.61 13.45 -13.49
CA GLU A 11 -19.63 13.14 -14.55
C GLU A 11 -18.27 13.77 -14.26
N ASP A 12 -18.25 15.02 -13.83
CA ASP A 12 -17.02 15.72 -13.44
C ASP A 12 -16.38 15.03 -12.21
N LEU A 13 -17.20 14.67 -11.21
CA LEU A 13 -16.78 14.01 -9.98
C LEU A 13 -16.07 12.68 -10.28
N LEU A 14 -16.71 11.82 -11.09
CA LEU A 14 -16.14 10.54 -11.52
C LEU A 14 -14.89 10.75 -12.38
N SER A 15 -14.90 11.72 -13.31
CA SER A 15 -13.75 12.02 -14.16
C SER A 15 -12.52 12.46 -13.35
N ILE A 16 -12.71 13.31 -12.34
CA ILE A 16 -11.63 13.78 -11.47
C ILE A 16 -11.08 12.66 -10.62
N TRP A 17 -11.96 11.87 -10.00
CA TRP A 17 -11.56 10.73 -9.18
C TRP A 17 -10.81 9.67 -10.00
N THR A 18 -11.34 9.30 -11.16
CA THR A 18 -10.71 8.34 -12.08
C THR A 18 -9.33 8.81 -12.55
N ALA A 19 -9.16 10.10 -12.86
CA ALA A 19 -7.85 10.64 -13.22
C ALA A 19 -6.81 10.47 -12.11
N GLY A 20 -7.22 10.63 -10.85
CA GLY A 20 -6.37 10.36 -9.69
C GLY A 20 -5.97 8.89 -9.59
N VAL A 21 -6.93 7.97 -9.71
CA VAL A 21 -6.66 6.52 -9.67
C VAL A 21 -5.78 6.07 -10.84
N ASP A 22 -6.07 6.53 -12.05
CA ASP A 22 -5.29 6.16 -13.24
C ASP A 22 -3.83 6.64 -13.18
N ALA A 23 -3.58 7.76 -12.50
CA ALA A 23 -2.22 8.27 -12.32
C ALA A 23 -1.33 7.34 -11.48
N VAL A 24 -1.92 6.58 -10.57
CA VAL A 24 -1.21 5.67 -9.66
C VAL A 24 -1.31 4.20 -10.05
N ARG A 25 -1.85 3.89 -11.23
CA ARG A 25 -1.80 2.53 -11.76
C ARG A 25 -0.36 2.08 -11.98
N ALA A 26 -0.03 0.87 -11.55
CA ALA A 26 1.33 0.34 -11.60
C ALA A 26 1.98 0.44 -12.99
N PRO A 27 1.31 0.15 -14.14
CA PRO A 27 1.95 0.31 -15.45
C PRO A 27 2.34 1.75 -15.79
N ARG A 28 1.55 2.73 -15.37
CA ARG A 28 1.85 4.15 -15.59
C ARG A 28 3.05 4.61 -14.76
N LEU A 29 3.05 4.28 -13.47
CA LEU A 29 4.15 4.59 -12.56
C LEU A 29 5.47 3.94 -13.01
N MET A 30 5.41 2.68 -13.45
CA MET A 30 6.60 1.98 -13.96
C MET A 30 7.16 2.64 -15.23
N ARG A 31 6.32 3.05 -16.18
CA ARG A 31 6.78 3.76 -17.40
C ARG A 31 7.39 5.14 -17.10
N GLN A 32 7.00 5.77 -16.01
CA GLN A 32 7.62 7.02 -15.55
C GLN A 32 8.96 6.78 -14.84
N ALA A 33 9.05 5.69 -14.06
CA ALA A 33 10.22 5.37 -13.26
C ALA A 33 11.30 4.63 -14.04
N VAL A 34 10.95 3.86 -15.08
CA VAL A 34 11.86 2.99 -15.82
C VAL A 34 11.78 3.28 -17.31
N GLN A 35 12.94 3.45 -17.95
CA GLN A 35 13.11 3.61 -19.38
C GLN A 35 14.20 2.66 -19.87
N SER A 36 14.02 2.05 -21.02
CA SER A 36 15.00 1.14 -21.61
C SER A 36 15.08 1.31 -23.13
N ASP A 37 16.27 1.29 -23.64
CA ASP A 37 16.55 1.21 -25.07
C ASP A 37 17.59 0.11 -25.35
N ALA A 38 18.07 0.00 -26.61
CA ALA A 38 19.04 -1.02 -27.00
C ALA A 38 20.43 -0.88 -26.31
N ARG A 39 20.73 0.27 -25.71
CA ARG A 39 22.04 0.57 -25.12
C ARG A 39 22.02 0.61 -23.61
N GLN A 40 20.93 1.08 -23.02
CA GLN A 40 20.91 1.44 -21.61
C GLN A 40 19.55 1.18 -20.95
N LEU A 41 19.61 1.04 -19.64
CA LEU A 41 18.49 1.02 -18.72
C LEU A 41 18.58 2.24 -17.79
N THR A 42 17.50 3.01 -17.69
CA THR A 42 17.39 4.11 -16.73
C THR A 42 16.30 3.78 -15.73
N VAL A 43 16.59 3.85 -14.43
CA VAL A 43 15.63 3.63 -13.35
C VAL A 43 15.71 4.82 -12.40
N CYS A 44 14.62 5.56 -12.24
CA CYS A 44 14.51 6.74 -11.38
C CYS A 44 15.66 7.74 -11.56
N GLY A 45 16.08 7.97 -12.82
CA GLY A 45 17.13 8.91 -13.20
C GLY A 45 18.56 8.36 -13.15
N GLU A 46 18.79 7.17 -12.62
CA GLU A 46 20.08 6.49 -12.74
C GLU A 46 20.13 5.63 -14.01
N THR A 47 21.27 5.69 -14.72
CA THR A 47 21.44 5.03 -16.00
C THR A 47 22.59 4.02 -15.97
N TRP A 48 22.35 2.85 -16.51
CA TRP A 48 23.34 1.77 -16.69
C TRP A 48 23.39 1.33 -18.15
N LEU A 49 24.58 1.17 -18.68
CA LEU A 49 24.76 0.55 -19.99
C LEU A 49 24.53 -0.96 -19.88
N TRP A 50 23.84 -1.54 -20.88
CA TRP A 50 23.63 -2.99 -20.92
C TRP A 50 24.94 -3.78 -21.05
N SER A 51 26.01 -3.17 -21.61
CA SER A 51 27.36 -3.75 -21.63
C SER A 51 27.95 -3.97 -20.24
N ASP A 52 27.58 -3.12 -19.28
CA ASP A 52 28.16 -3.11 -17.94
C ASP A 52 27.30 -3.85 -16.91
N LEU A 53 26.08 -4.20 -17.32
CA LEU A 53 25.14 -4.97 -16.50
C LEU A 53 25.21 -6.46 -16.81
N GLY A 54 25.24 -7.26 -15.74
CA GLY A 54 25.03 -8.71 -15.79
C GLY A 54 23.55 -9.06 -15.91
N ARG A 55 23.00 -9.63 -14.85
CA ARG A 55 21.57 -9.98 -14.75
C ARG A 55 20.78 -8.80 -14.17
N LEU A 56 19.52 -8.71 -14.58
CA LEU A 56 18.51 -7.91 -13.90
C LEU A 56 17.65 -8.86 -13.06
N ILE A 57 17.85 -8.82 -11.74
CA ILE A 57 17.07 -9.64 -10.79
C ILE A 57 15.89 -8.81 -10.31
N VAL A 58 14.68 -9.35 -10.42
CA VAL A 58 13.44 -8.68 -10.03
C VAL A 58 12.78 -9.47 -8.93
N ILE A 59 12.70 -8.90 -7.74
CA ILE A 59 12.08 -9.53 -6.56
C ILE A 59 11.10 -8.57 -5.90
N GLY A 60 10.19 -9.07 -5.09
CA GLY A 60 9.29 -8.17 -4.39
C GLY A 60 7.99 -8.80 -3.92
N ALA A 61 7.09 -7.94 -3.41
CA ALA A 61 5.77 -8.37 -2.98
C ALA A 61 4.78 -7.19 -2.89
N GLY A 62 3.50 -7.49 -3.12
CA GLY A 62 2.39 -6.56 -2.91
C GLY A 62 1.25 -6.73 -3.91
N LYS A 63 0.12 -6.10 -3.62
CA LYS A 63 -1.08 -6.12 -4.48
C LYS A 63 -0.79 -5.61 -5.90
N ALA A 64 0.02 -4.55 -6.04
CA ALA A 64 0.41 -4.00 -7.34
C ALA A 64 1.58 -4.73 -8.02
N GLY A 65 2.19 -5.74 -7.36
CA GLY A 65 3.38 -6.45 -7.82
C GLY A 65 3.24 -7.05 -9.22
N ALA A 66 2.07 -7.62 -9.53
CA ALA A 66 1.78 -8.17 -10.86
C ALA A 66 1.75 -7.09 -11.96
N GLY A 67 1.17 -5.93 -11.66
CA GLY A 67 1.15 -4.77 -12.56
C GLY A 67 2.54 -4.19 -12.79
N MET A 68 3.32 -4.06 -11.71
CA MET A 68 4.70 -3.56 -11.77
C MET A 68 5.61 -4.49 -12.58
N ALA A 69 5.57 -5.80 -12.29
CA ALA A 69 6.38 -6.79 -12.98
C ALA A 69 6.03 -6.92 -14.46
N GLY A 70 4.73 -6.93 -14.79
CA GLY A 70 4.28 -6.97 -16.19
C GLY A 70 4.70 -5.74 -16.99
N ALA A 71 4.51 -4.56 -16.42
CA ALA A 71 4.96 -3.32 -17.05
C ALA A 71 6.49 -3.26 -17.25
N LEU A 72 7.24 -3.79 -16.28
CA LEU A 72 8.70 -3.88 -16.42
C LEU A 72 9.09 -4.75 -17.62
N GLU A 73 8.50 -5.94 -17.79
CA GLU A 73 8.77 -6.80 -18.96
C GLU A 73 8.36 -6.13 -20.28
N GLU A 74 7.25 -5.37 -20.31
CA GLU A 74 6.85 -4.58 -21.49
C GLU A 74 7.86 -3.49 -21.83
N ILE A 75 8.36 -2.73 -20.81
CA ILE A 75 9.34 -1.64 -20.99
C ILE A 75 10.68 -2.17 -21.51
N LEU A 76 11.12 -3.30 -20.97
CA LEU A 76 12.41 -3.91 -21.35
C LEU A 76 12.37 -4.56 -22.73
N GLY A 77 11.20 -5.02 -23.17
CA GLY A 77 11.03 -5.74 -24.43
C GLY A 77 11.49 -7.20 -24.37
N PRO A 78 11.02 -8.03 -25.31
CA PRO A 78 11.15 -9.49 -25.24
C PRO A 78 12.60 -9.98 -25.26
N GLU A 79 13.49 -9.32 -25.98
CA GLU A 79 14.88 -9.74 -26.13
C GLU A 79 15.67 -9.55 -24.82
N ILE A 80 15.62 -8.37 -24.21
CA ILE A 80 16.29 -8.08 -22.93
C ILE A 80 15.70 -8.96 -21.83
N VAL A 81 14.39 -9.11 -21.80
CA VAL A 81 13.71 -9.96 -20.82
C VAL A 81 14.23 -11.39 -20.92
N GLN A 82 14.30 -11.96 -22.11
CA GLN A 82 14.77 -13.34 -22.29
C GLN A 82 16.22 -13.54 -21.90
N GLN A 83 17.08 -12.58 -22.20
CA GLN A 83 18.53 -12.71 -22.00
C GLN A 83 19.02 -12.31 -20.60
N ARG A 84 18.38 -11.34 -19.97
CA ARG A 84 18.91 -10.67 -18.79
C ARG A 84 18.06 -10.80 -17.53
N VAL A 85 16.71 -10.98 -17.67
CA VAL A 85 15.80 -10.93 -16.55
C VAL A 85 15.60 -12.29 -15.91
N THR A 86 15.59 -12.31 -14.60
CA THR A 86 15.02 -13.38 -13.77
C THR A 86 14.35 -12.76 -12.56
N GLY A 87 13.23 -13.32 -12.12
CA GLY A 87 12.54 -12.71 -10.99
C GLY A 87 11.49 -13.59 -10.33
N TRP A 88 11.13 -13.14 -9.12
CA TRP A 88 10.09 -13.75 -8.29
C TRP A 88 9.38 -12.69 -7.46
N VAL A 89 8.07 -12.56 -7.63
CA VAL A 89 7.26 -11.57 -6.93
C VAL A 89 6.06 -12.26 -6.27
N ASN A 90 5.93 -12.14 -4.95
CA ASN A 90 4.78 -12.65 -4.21
C ASN A 90 3.60 -11.69 -4.36
N VAL A 91 2.48 -12.20 -4.84
CA VAL A 91 1.24 -11.46 -5.06
C VAL A 91 0.05 -12.18 -4.41
N PRO A 92 -1.10 -11.53 -4.19
CA PRO A 92 -2.35 -12.24 -3.91
C PRO A 92 -2.71 -13.20 -5.05
N ALA A 93 -3.40 -14.29 -4.72
CA ALA A 93 -3.67 -15.37 -5.68
C ALA A 93 -4.46 -14.93 -6.91
N ASP A 94 -5.38 -14.00 -6.74
CA ASP A 94 -6.18 -13.37 -7.81
C ASP A 94 -5.40 -12.45 -8.73
N CYS A 95 -4.19 -12.03 -8.32
CA CYS A 95 -3.29 -11.20 -9.13
C CYS A 95 -2.31 -12.02 -9.99
N VAL A 96 -2.31 -13.35 -9.88
CA VAL A 96 -1.38 -14.21 -10.62
C VAL A 96 -1.74 -14.24 -12.10
N ARG A 97 -0.73 -14.00 -12.95
CA ARG A 97 -0.80 -14.13 -14.41
C ARG A 97 0.52 -14.58 -14.99
N GLY A 98 0.51 -15.10 -16.20
CA GLY A 98 1.75 -15.51 -16.89
C GLY A 98 2.58 -14.30 -17.33
N LEU A 99 3.85 -14.27 -16.94
CA LEU A 99 4.88 -13.37 -17.45
C LEU A 99 5.99 -14.20 -18.09
N ARG A 100 6.92 -13.55 -18.81
CA ARG A 100 7.95 -14.27 -19.58
C ARG A 100 9.06 -14.84 -18.69
N ARG A 101 9.57 -14.05 -17.74
CA ARG A 101 10.77 -14.39 -16.94
C ARG A 101 10.59 -14.09 -15.45
N ILE A 102 9.60 -13.31 -15.09
CA ILE A 102 9.27 -13.00 -13.70
C ILE A 102 8.15 -13.92 -13.27
N THR A 103 8.39 -14.75 -12.24
CA THR A 103 7.36 -15.60 -11.65
C THR A 103 6.50 -14.78 -10.71
N LEU A 104 5.19 -14.72 -10.95
CA LEU A 104 4.21 -14.22 -10.00
C LEU A 104 3.71 -15.38 -9.15
N HIS A 105 4.05 -15.35 -7.86
CA HIS A 105 3.73 -16.44 -6.93
C HIS A 105 2.54 -16.09 -6.05
N PRO A 106 1.51 -16.98 -5.93
CA PRO A 106 0.34 -16.76 -5.09
C PRO A 106 0.71 -16.87 -3.60
N GLY A 107 1.23 -15.80 -3.03
CA GLY A 107 1.73 -15.78 -1.64
C GLY A 107 0.63 -15.79 -0.57
N ARG A 108 -0.64 -15.53 -0.92
CA ARG A 108 -1.81 -15.63 -0.04
C ARG A 108 -3.11 -15.61 -0.84
N PRO A 109 -4.22 -16.14 -0.30
CA PRO A 109 -5.55 -15.98 -0.90
C PRO A 109 -5.97 -14.50 -1.01
N ALA A 110 -6.87 -14.20 -1.96
CA ALA A 110 -7.50 -12.89 -2.05
C ALA A 110 -8.27 -12.56 -0.75
N GLY A 111 -8.31 -11.29 -0.37
CA GLY A 111 -9.02 -10.84 0.84
C GLY A 111 -8.39 -11.23 2.18
N VAL A 112 -7.44 -12.17 2.21
CA VAL A 112 -6.77 -12.61 3.44
C VAL A 112 -5.50 -11.77 3.66
N ASN A 113 -5.36 -11.10 4.80
CA ASN A 113 -4.18 -10.28 5.11
C ASN A 113 -3.30 -10.91 6.21
N GLU A 114 -3.15 -12.24 6.17
CA GLU A 114 -2.28 -13.00 7.07
C GLU A 114 -1.17 -13.71 6.28
N PRO A 115 0.02 -13.93 6.90
CA PRO A 115 1.09 -14.73 6.30
C PRO A 115 0.66 -16.20 6.13
N THR A 116 1.07 -16.83 5.02
CA THR A 116 0.76 -18.21 4.67
C THR A 116 2.01 -19.04 4.42
N ALA A 117 1.86 -20.36 4.29
CA ALA A 117 2.95 -21.26 3.92
C ALA A 117 3.46 -20.97 2.49
N GLU A 118 2.55 -20.63 1.57
CA GLU A 118 2.89 -20.24 0.20
C GLU A 118 3.70 -18.94 0.21
N GLY A 119 3.30 -17.95 1.04
CA GLY A 119 4.07 -16.72 1.22
C GLY A 119 5.46 -16.98 1.78
N LEU A 120 5.61 -17.94 2.71
CA LEU A 120 6.90 -18.38 3.23
C LEU A 120 7.76 -18.99 2.11
N PHE A 121 7.22 -19.95 1.36
CA PHE A 121 7.93 -20.53 0.21
C PHE A 121 8.41 -19.47 -0.78
N GLY A 122 7.54 -18.53 -1.16
CA GLY A 122 7.91 -17.43 -2.05
C GLY A 122 8.98 -16.51 -1.46
N SER A 123 8.95 -16.26 -0.14
CA SER A 123 9.97 -15.45 0.54
C SER A 123 11.35 -16.13 0.56
N GLU A 124 11.41 -17.46 0.70
CA GLU A 124 12.66 -18.21 0.57
C GLU A 124 13.25 -18.07 -0.84
N ARG A 125 12.43 -18.20 -1.89
CA ARG A 125 12.86 -18.00 -3.27
C ARG A 125 13.38 -16.58 -3.52
N ILE A 126 12.73 -15.56 -2.92
CA ILE A 126 13.18 -14.17 -2.98
C ILE A 126 14.56 -14.02 -2.31
N LEU A 127 14.75 -14.60 -1.12
CA LEU A 127 16.04 -14.56 -0.40
C LEU A 127 17.14 -15.30 -1.15
N GLU A 128 16.85 -16.45 -1.77
CA GLU A 128 17.79 -17.18 -2.64
C GLU A 128 18.26 -16.32 -3.81
N LEU A 129 17.33 -15.67 -4.53
CA LEU A 129 17.65 -14.77 -5.62
C LEU A 129 18.49 -13.57 -5.15
N ALA A 130 18.10 -12.95 -4.03
CA ALA A 130 18.82 -11.84 -3.42
C ALA A 130 20.28 -12.23 -3.08
N SER A 131 20.48 -13.40 -2.46
CA SER A 131 21.81 -13.89 -2.10
C SER A 131 22.65 -14.33 -3.29
N SER A 132 22.05 -14.54 -4.48
CA SER A 132 22.75 -14.93 -5.70
C SER A 132 23.31 -13.75 -6.51
N LEU A 133 23.06 -12.51 -6.05
CA LEU A 133 23.52 -11.30 -6.73
C LEU A 133 25.06 -11.24 -6.82
N ARG A 134 25.54 -10.80 -7.97
CA ARG A 134 26.95 -10.51 -8.23
C ARG A 134 27.14 -8.99 -8.34
N PRO A 135 28.35 -8.48 -8.16
CA PRO A 135 28.65 -7.03 -8.22
C PRO A 135 28.19 -6.32 -9.51
N VAL A 136 28.12 -7.07 -10.63
CA VAL A 136 27.69 -6.54 -11.94
C VAL A 136 26.16 -6.67 -12.16
N ASP A 137 25.44 -7.30 -11.26
CA ASP A 137 23.99 -7.45 -11.37
C ASP A 137 23.26 -6.23 -10.78
N LEU A 138 22.08 -5.93 -11.31
CA LEU A 138 21.14 -4.96 -10.75
C LEU A 138 19.93 -5.70 -10.17
N CYS A 139 19.56 -5.37 -8.95
CA CYS A 139 18.34 -5.87 -8.32
C CYS A 139 17.27 -4.77 -8.29
N LEU A 140 16.11 -5.04 -8.88
CA LEU A 140 14.90 -4.23 -8.71
C LEU A 140 13.98 -4.90 -7.69
N VAL A 141 13.67 -4.18 -6.61
CA VAL A 141 12.76 -4.64 -5.56
C VAL A 141 11.42 -3.94 -5.74
N LEU A 142 10.37 -4.69 -6.09
CA LEU A 142 9.02 -4.17 -6.32
C LEU A 142 8.19 -4.32 -5.05
N ILE A 143 7.83 -3.19 -4.41
CA ILE A 143 7.07 -3.18 -3.15
C ILE A 143 5.79 -2.39 -3.32
N SER A 144 4.68 -2.95 -2.81
CA SER A 144 3.41 -2.23 -2.72
C SER A 144 2.57 -2.72 -1.54
N GLY A 145 1.39 -2.15 -1.37
CA GLY A 145 0.45 -2.47 -0.29
C GLY A 145 0.20 -3.96 -0.11
N GLY A 146 0.06 -4.39 1.14
CA GLY A 146 -0.07 -5.78 1.52
C GLY A 146 1.22 -6.60 1.51
N GLY A 147 2.36 -6.03 1.12
CA GLY A 147 3.67 -6.69 1.03
C GLY A 147 4.14 -7.32 2.34
N SER A 148 3.76 -6.76 3.48
CA SER A 148 4.17 -7.30 4.79
C SER A 148 3.65 -8.71 5.08
N ALA A 149 2.41 -9.03 4.68
CA ALA A 149 1.83 -10.38 4.80
C ALA A 149 2.38 -11.35 3.75
N LEU A 150 2.75 -10.82 2.58
CA LEU A 150 3.30 -11.57 1.45
C LEU A 150 4.79 -11.89 1.58
N LEU A 151 5.50 -11.31 2.58
CA LEU A 151 6.93 -11.55 2.85
C LEU A 151 7.17 -12.14 4.25
N PRO A 152 6.58 -13.30 4.60
CA PRO A 152 6.96 -13.99 5.82
C PRO A 152 8.28 -14.75 5.61
N ALA A 153 9.27 -14.48 6.45
CA ALA A 153 10.53 -15.21 6.51
C ALA A 153 10.98 -15.26 7.98
N PRO A 154 10.48 -16.21 8.79
CA PRO A 154 10.85 -16.31 10.19
C PRO A 154 12.36 -16.49 10.38
N VAL A 155 12.90 -15.94 11.48
CA VAL A 155 14.26 -16.29 11.92
C VAL A 155 14.32 -17.74 12.42
N ALA A 156 15.53 -18.31 12.52
CA ALA A 156 15.72 -19.65 13.05
C ALA A 156 15.10 -19.78 14.46
N GLY A 157 14.46 -20.89 14.73
CA GLY A 157 13.76 -21.16 15.99
C GLY A 157 12.33 -20.58 16.08
N ILE A 158 11.87 -19.85 15.08
CA ILE A 158 10.51 -19.30 14.99
C ILE A 158 9.77 -19.93 13.83
N SER A 159 8.60 -20.50 14.10
CA SER A 159 7.71 -21.01 13.08
C SER A 159 6.81 -19.88 12.50
N LEU A 160 6.14 -20.17 11.37
CA LEU A 160 5.12 -19.29 10.82
C LEU A 160 3.96 -19.11 11.83
N GLY A 161 3.56 -20.17 12.52
CA GLY A 161 2.52 -20.15 13.56
C GLY A 161 2.89 -19.23 14.73
N ASP A 162 4.14 -19.22 15.17
CA ASP A 162 4.61 -18.33 16.24
C ASP A 162 4.50 -16.86 15.80
N LYS A 163 4.87 -16.54 14.54
CA LYS A 163 4.72 -15.18 14.01
C LYS A 163 3.25 -14.75 13.90
N GLN A 164 2.37 -15.65 13.50
CA GLN A 164 0.93 -15.37 13.46
C GLN A 164 0.37 -15.15 14.87
N ALA A 165 0.74 -16.01 15.85
CA ALA A 165 0.28 -15.91 17.23
C ALA A 165 0.69 -14.56 17.86
N VAL A 166 1.96 -14.18 17.79
CA VAL A 166 2.44 -12.92 18.36
C VAL A 166 1.83 -11.70 17.65
N THR A 167 1.63 -11.79 16.35
CA THR A 167 1.00 -10.69 15.58
C THR A 167 -0.47 -10.50 16.00
N ARG A 168 -1.25 -11.59 16.06
CA ARG A 168 -2.65 -11.55 16.51
C ARG A 168 -2.78 -11.05 17.94
N PHE A 169 -1.93 -11.55 18.85
CA PHE A 169 -1.90 -11.09 20.23
C PHE A 169 -1.69 -9.58 20.34
N LEU A 170 -0.66 -9.03 19.69
CA LEU A 170 -0.36 -7.61 19.73
C LEU A 170 -1.48 -6.75 19.12
N MET A 171 -2.06 -7.19 17.98
CA MET A 171 -3.18 -6.49 17.36
C MET A 171 -4.41 -6.47 18.27
N SER A 172 -4.78 -7.60 18.88
CA SER A 172 -5.94 -7.67 19.80
C SER A 172 -5.71 -6.92 21.09
N SER A 173 -4.46 -6.71 21.51
CA SER A 173 -4.08 -5.95 22.70
C SER A 173 -3.96 -4.44 22.43
N GLY A 174 -4.21 -3.95 21.20
CA GLY A 174 -4.18 -2.54 20.86
C GLY A 174 -2.76 -1.97 20.66
N ALA A 175 -1.78 -2.80 20.28
CA ALA A 175 -0.45 -2.32 19.95
C ALA A 175 -0.50 -1.41 18.71
N THR A 176 0.26 -0.32 18.75
CA THR A 176 0.43 0.57 17.61
C THR A 176 1.17 -0.15 16.47
N ILE A 177 1.04 0.38 15.24
CA ILE A 177 1.74 -0.18 14.07
C ILE A 177 3.26 -0.18 14.25
N ASN A 178 3.80 0.82 14.93
CA ASN A 178 5.24 0.91 15.24
C ASN A 178 5.68 -0.20 16.20
N GLU A 179 4.92 -0.42 17.28
CA GLU A 179 5.18 -1.49 18.25
C GLU A 179 5.08 -2.87 17.59
N LEU A 180 4.02 -3.08 16.81
CA LEU A 180 3.81 -4.30 16.06
C LEU A 180 4.99 -4.57 15.10
N ASN A 181 5.42 -3.56 14.33
CA ASN A 181 6.51 -3.69 13.39
C ASN A 181 7.86 -3.90 14.09
N THR A 182 8.12 -3.29 15.24
CA THR A 182 9.32 -3.55 16.05
C THR A 182 9.47 -5.03 16.36
N VAL A 183 8.42 -5.69 16.84
CA VAL A 183 8.45 -7.13 17.13
C VAL A 183 8.55 -7.94 15.84
N ARG A 184 7.74 -7.62 14.82
CA ARG A 184 7.72 -8.35 13.53
C ARG A 184 9.05 -8.32 12.78
N LYS A 185 9.77 -7.18 12.82
CA LYS A 185 11.09 -7.03 12.20
C LYS A 185 12.13 -7.92 12.89
N ARG A 186 12.15 -7.97 14.23
CA ARG A 186 13.09 -8.79 15.00
C ARG A 186 12.88 -10.30 14.83
N LEU A 187 11.70 -10.73 14.45
CA LEU A 187 11.38 -12.14 14.17
C LEU A 187 11.44 -12.48 12.66
N SER A 188 12.14 -11.68 11.85
CA SER A 188 12.13 -11.84 10.39
C SER A 188 13.51 -11.69 9.76
N ARG A 189 13.84 -12.58 8.81
CA ARG A 189 15.07 -12.52 8.00
C ARG A 189 14.98 -11.55 6.83
N ILE A 190 13.76 -11.09 6.46
CA ILE A 190 13.53 -10.27 5.26
C ILE A 190 13.13 -8.83 5.58
N LYS A 191 12.47 -8.60 6.74
CA LYS A 191 12.01 -7.28 7.18
C LYS A 191 13.15 -6.49 7.83
N GLY A 192 12.95 -5.17 8.02
CA GLY A 192 13.91 -4.31 8.71
C GLY A 192 15.31 -4.32 8.09
N GLY A 193 15.39 -4.22 6.77
CA GLY A 193 16.64 -4.23 6.02
C GLY A 193 17.18 -5.63 5.69
N GLY A 194 16.52 -6.70 6.16
CA GLY A 194 17.01 -8.06 5.94
C GLY A 194 17.13 -8.45 4.47
N LEU A 195 16.21 -7.99 3.61
CA LEU A 195 16.32 -8.21 2.16
C LEU A 195 17.51 -7.47 1.56
N ALA A 196 17.73 -6.22 1.96
CA ALA A 196 18.88 -5.43 1.51
C ALA A 196 20.21 -6.10 1.89
N LEU A 197 20.31 -6.63 3.11
CA LEU A 197 21.48 -7.35 3.58
C LEU A 197 21.72 -8.63 2.78
N ALA A 198 20.65 -9.37 2.44
CA ALA A 198 20.75 -10.55 1.57
C ALA A 198 21.26 -10.18 0.17
N CYS A 199 20.83 -9.04 -0.41
CA CYS A 199 21.32 -8.54 -1.69
C CYS A 199 22.79 -8.12 -1.66
N GLY A 200 23.27 -7.58 -0.53
CA GLY A 200 24.62 -7.03 -0.42
C GLY A 200 25.72 -8.06 -0.13
N ASN A 201 25.39 -9.34 0.08
CA ASN A 201 26.32 -10.34 0.66
C ASN A 201 27.06 -9.82 1.90
N VAL A 202 26.46 -8.86 2.62
CA VAL A 202 27.02 -8.31 3.84
C VAL A 202 26.86 -9.35 4.93
N GLN A 203 27.95 -10.00 5.32
CA GLN A 203 27.95 -10.82 6.52
C GLN A 203 27.75 -9.88 7.72
N VAL A 204 26.52 -9.78 8.18
CA VAL A 204 26.25 -9.16 9.48
C VAL A 204 26.85 -10.06 10.53
N GLY A 205 27.84 -9.55 11.25
CA GLY A 205 28.33 -10.21 12.45
C GLY A 205 27.15 -10.46 13.39
N ASN A 206 26.78 -11.74 13.52
CA ASN A 206 25.87 -12.26 14.53
C ASN A 206 24.44 -11.73 14.62
N GLN A 207 23.60 -11.98 13.61
CA GLN A 207 22.21 -12.33 13.88
C GLN A 207 22.14 -13.86 13.91
N GLY A 208 21.90 -14.41 15.10
CA GLY A 208 21.98 -15.84 15.36
C GLY A 208 21.19 -16.69 14.35
N ALA A 209 21.92 -17.29 13.43
CA ALA A 209 21.56 -18.51 12.74
C ALA A 209 22.83 -19.09 12.13
N ASP A 210 23.19 -20.28 12.56
CA ASP A 210 24.14 -21.13 11.87
C ASP A 210 23.59 -21.46 10.48
N THR A 211 24.07 -20.75 9.47
CA THR A 211 23.95 -21.23 8.09
C THR A 211 25.08 -22.24 7.87
N PRO A 212 24.78 -23.46 7.38
CA PRO A 212 25.84 -24.43 7.07
C PRO A 212 26.77 -23.83 6.02
N ARG A 213 28.05 -23.74 6.39
CA ARG A 213 29.15 -23.39 5.48
C ARG A 213 29.23 -24.45 4.37
N SER A 214 28.98 -24.07 3.15
CA SER A 214 29.51 -24.84 2.01
C SER A 214 31.04 -24.69 1.98
N PRO A 215 31.81 -25.78 2.02
CA PRO A 215 33.25 -25.72 1.91
C PRO A 215 33.65 -25.73 0.45
N ALA A 216 33.81 -24.57 -0.19
CA ALA A 216 34.62 -24.49 -1.41
C ALA A 216 35.08 -23.04 -1.70
N GLY A 217 36.37 -22.83 -1.69
CA GLY A 217 37.06 -21.79 -2.44
C GLY A 217 37.48 -20.58 -1.62
N GLY A 218 38.63 -20.70 -0.92
CA GLY A 218 39.44 -19.54 -0.55
C GLY A 218 39.93 -18.83 -1.82
N GLY A 219 39.93 -17.51 -1.79
CA GLY A 219 40.56 -16.73 -2.85
C GLY A 219 40.03 -15.31 -2.92
N LEU A 220 40.86 -14.37 -2.45
CA LEU A 220 40.90 -12.96 -2.82
C LEU A 220 39.64 -12.13 -2.49
N ALA A 221 39.74 -11.34 -1.43
CA ALA A 221 39.07 -10.05 -1.32
C ALA A 221 39.52 -9.17 -2.49
N ALA A 222 38.94 -9.40 -3.66
CA ALA A 222 39.02 -8.46 -4.77
C ALA A 222 38.20 -7.23 -4.38
N ALA A 223 38.69 -6.06 -4.71
CA ALA A 223 37.98 -4.79 -4.71
C ALA A 223 36.83 -4.87 -5.74
N GLY A 224 35.82 -5.70 -5.46
CA GLY A 224 34.62 -5.92 -6.26
C GLY A 224 33.51 -5.05 -5.70
N GLY A 225 32.95 -4.20 -6.51
CA GLY A 225 31.86 -3.31 -6.17
C GLY A 225 30.67 -4.10 -5.56
N GLN A 226 29.94 -3.44 -4.69
CA GLN A 226 28.73 -4.01 -4.06
C GLN A 226 27.59 -4.07 -5.10
N SER A 227 26.74 -5.09 -4.99
CA SER A 227 25.56 -5.20 -5.85
C SER A 227 24.66 -3.97 -5.69
N ARG A 228 24.06 -3.52 -6.80
CA ARG A 228 23.16 -2.36 -6.82
C ARG A 228 21.73 -2.82 -6.62
N VAL A 229 21.01 -2.13 -5.72
CA VAL A 229 19.61 -2.45 -5.39
C VAL A 229 18.78 -1.17 -5.51
N VAL A 230 17.74 -1.21 -6.32
CA VAL A 230 16.76 -0.12 -6.42
C VAL A 230 15.38 -0.66 -6.07
N SER A 231 14.81 -0.16 -4.97
CA SER A 231 13.43 -0.48 -4.56
C SER A 231 12.48 0.54 -5.16
N LEU A 232 11.53 0.06 -5.97
CA LEU A 232 10.42 0.83 -6.52
C LEU A 232 9.19 0.57 -5.67
N ILE A 233 8.68 1.62 -5.02
CA ILE A 233 7.67 1.49 -3.97
C ILE A 233 6.40 2.24 -4.38
N ILE A 234 5.25 1.55 -4.34
CA ILE A 234 3.92 2.16 -4.37
C ILE A 234 3.38 2.12 -2.93
N SER A 235 3.27 3.30 -2.31
CA SER A 235 2.98 3.42 -0.88
C SER A 235 1.47 3.53 -0.62
N ASP A 236 0.99 2.71 0.32
CA ASP A 236 -0.35 2.76 0.91
C ASP A 236 -0.32 3.19 2.39
N VAL A 237 0.76 3.84 2.82
CA VAL A 237 0.95 4.28 4.21
C VAL A 237 1.04 5.79 4.27
N VAL A 238 0.30 6.40 5.20
CA VAL A 238 0.31 7.85 5.40
C VAL A 238 1.72 8.36 5.70
N GLY A 239 2.18 9.37 4.95
CA GLY A 239 3.50 9.99 5.10
C GLY A 239 4.65 9.17 4.53
N ASP A 240 4.40 8.06 3.88
CA ASP A 240 5.38 7.21 3.17
C ASP A 240 6.59 6.75 4.02
N PRO A 241 6.42 6.37 5.29
CA PRO A 241 7.54 5.93 6.11
C PRO A 241 8.09 4.59 5.59
N LEU A 242 9.26 4.64 4.98
CA LEU A 242 9.88 3.50 4.28
C LEU A 242 10.12 2.27 5.18
N ASP A 243 10.29 2.48 6.48
CA ASP A 243 10.48 1.42 7.47
C ASP A 243 9.17 0.73 7.89
N ILE A 244 8.01 1.35 7.59
CA ILE A 244 6.67 0.80 7.85
C ILE A 244 6.15 0.06 6.61
N ILE A 245 6.36 0.61 5.40
CA ILE A 245 5.91 -0.01 4.14
C ILE A 245 6.51 -1.42 4.02
N ALA A 246 5.66 -2.43 3.93
CA ALA A 246 6.03 -3.86 3.96
C ALA A 246 6.93 -4.26 5.15
N SER A 247 6.98 -3.45 6.23
CA SER A 247 7.92 -3.55 7.36
C SER A 247 9.39 -3.35 6.96
N GLY A 248 9.67 -2.50 5.97
CA GLY A 248 11.00 -2.03 5.60
C GLY A 248 11.99 -3.11 5.14
N PRO A 249 11.70 -3.92 4.10
CA PRO A 249 12.61 -5.00 3.70
C PRO A 249 13.97 -4.50 3.21
N THR A 250 14.04 -3.28 2.70
CA THR A 250 15.25 -2.63 2.17
C THR A 250 15.65 -1.37 2.95
N VAL A 251 15.12 -1.21 4.16
CA VAL A 251 15.38 -0.06 5.03
C VAL A 251 15.94 -0.54 6.36
N LEU A 252 17.03 0.08 6.80
CA LEU A 252 17.70 -0.27 8.04
C LEU A 252 16.75 -0.14 9.23
N ASP A 253 16.65 -1.20 10.01
CA ASP A 253 15.92 -1.18 11.28
C ASP A 253 16.87 -0.94 12.45
N THR A 254 16.68 0.16 13.15
CA THR A 254 17.45 0.56 14.33
C THR A 254 16.84 0.06 15.64
N SER A 255 15.67 -0.58 15.61
CA SER A 255 15.08 -1.16 16.82
C SER A 255 15.93 -2.30 17.37
N SER A 256 15.85 -2.56 18.65
CA SER A 256 16.61 -3.64 19.31
C SER A 256 15.72 -4.82 19.72
N PRO A 257 16.28 -6.03 19.89
CA PRO A 257 15.53 -7.14 20.48
C PRO A 257 15.01 -6.84 21.89
N ARG A 258 15.70 -6.01 22.66
CA ARG A 258 15.22 -5.57 23.99
C ARG A 258 13.96 -4.73 23.89
N GLN A 259 13.88 -3.81 22.93
CA GLN A 259 12.63 -3.05 22.69
C GLN A 259 11.48 -3.97 22.31
N ALA A 260 11.71 -5.00 21.50
CA ALA A 260 10.69 -6.00 21.18
C ALA A 260 10.21 -6.75 22.45
N LEU A 261 11.11 -7.15 23.35
CA LEU A 261 10.77 -7.76 24.65
C LEU A 261 10.00 -6.79 25.56
N GLU A 262 10.40 -5.53 25.62
CA GLU A 262 9.69 -4.48 26.40
C GLU A 262 8.25 -4.27 25.89
N ILE A 263 8.05 -4.28 24.58
CA ILE A 263 6.72 -4.21 23.98
C ILE A 263 5.88 -5.44 24.38
N LEU A 264 6.41 -6.64 24.24
CA LEU A 264 5.71 -7.85 24.67
C LEU A 264 5.34 -7.80 26.14
N LYS A 265 6.24 -7.35 27.02
CA LYS A 265 6.00 -7.17 28.43
C LYS A 265 4.93 -6.10 28.71
N LYS A 266 4.96 -4.97 28.01
CA LYS A 266 3.97 -3.87 28.14
C LYS A 266 2.55 -4.39 27.94
N PHE A 267 2.33 -5.30 26.99
CA PHE A 267 1.03 -5.88 26.70
C PHE A 267 0.73 -7.16 27.48
N GLY A 268 1.59 -7.58 28.42
CA GLY A 268 1.38 -8.79 29.24
C GLY A 268 1.50 -10.08 28.43
N ALA A 269 2.31 -10.09 27.37
CA ALA A 269 2.51 -11.26 26.55
C ALA A 269 3.16 -12.39 27.34
N ALA A 270 2.55 -13.57 27.29
CA ALA A 270 3.03 -14.78 27.95
C ALA A 270 2.45 -16.02 27.26
N PRO A 271 3.07 -17.21 27.44
CA PRO A 271 2.46 -18.48 27.04
C PRO A 271 1.12 -18.72 27.75
N PRO A 272 0.12 -19.33 27.10
CA PRO A 272 0.18 -19.90 25.75
C PRO A 272 -0.14 -18.90 24.62
N HIS A 273 -0.52 -17.65 24.92
CA HIS A 273 -0.96 -16.65 23.92
C HIS A 273 0.18 -16.24 22.97
N VAL A 274 1.39 -16.09 23.53
CA VAL A 274 2.62 -15.86 22.77
C VAL A 274 3.56 -17.04 23.07
N PRO A 275 4.00 -17.81 22.05
CA PRO A 275 4.86 -18.97 22.25
C PRO A 275 6.18 -18.64 22.94
N GLN A 276 6.67 -19.53 23.82
CA GLN A 276 7.94 -19.35 24.55
C GLN A 276 9.13 -19.14 23.61
N ALA A 277 9.16 -19.81 22.46
CA ALA A 277 10.19 -19.65 21.44
C ALA A 277 10.42 -18.19 21.02
N VAL A 278 9.37 -17.36 21.03
CA VAL A 278 9.48 -15.92 20.71
C VAL A 278 10.35 -15.20 21.73
N PHE A 279 10.17 -15.49 23.03
CA PHE A 279 10.98 -14.91 24.10
C PHE A 279 12.41 -15.42 24.05
N ASP A 280 12.60 -16.73 23.91
CA ASP A 280 13.91 -17.36 23.87
C ASP A 280 14.79 -16.79 22.75
N VAL A 281 14.21 -16.64 21.54
CA VAL A 281 14.91 -16.07 20.37
C VAL A 281 15.25 -14.59 20.58
N LEU A 282 14.30 -13.80 21.11
CA LEU A 282 14.55 -12.38 21.36
C LEU A 282 15.57 -12.15 22.49
N GLU A 283 15.56 -12.96 23.54
CA GLU A 283 16.53 -12.89 24.64
C GLU A 283 17.95 -13.25 24.17
N GLN A 284 18.08 -14.33 23.39
CA GLN A 284 19.36 -14.71 22.78
C GLN A 284 19.87 -13.60 21.82
N ALA A 285 18.98 -13.05 21.00
CA ALA A 285 19.33 -11.93 20.13
C ALA A 285 19.75 -10.69 20.92
N ALA A 286 19.09 -10.39 22.05
CA ALA A 286 19.42 -9.24 22.90
C ALA A 286 20.80 -9.34 23.55
N GLN A 287 21.27 -10.55 23.88
CA GLN A 287 22.62 -10.77 24.43
C GLN A 287 23.74 -10.49 23.41
N ARG A 288 23.47 -10.68 22.13
CA ARG A 288 24.44 -10.54 21.03
C ARG A 288 24.24 -9.27 20.20
N TRP A 289 23.26 -8.46 20.56
CA TRP A 289 22.84 -7.33 19.72
C TRP A 289 23.90 -6.20 19.76
N SER A 290 24.21 -5.71 18.60
CA SER A 290 24.94 -4.45 18.38
C SER A 290 24.14 -3.58 17.41
N ALA A 291 24.34 -2.25 17.50
CA ALA A 291 23.71 -1.33 16.56
C ALA A 291 24.07 -1.72 15.12
N PRO A 292 23.10 -1.81 14.22
CA PRO A 292 23.37 -2.21 12.85
C PRO A 292 24.23 -1.14 12.14
N LEU A 293 25.14 -1.59 11.27
CA LEU A 293 25.88 -0.70 10.40
C LEU A 293 24.94 -0.10 9.33
N PRO A 294 25.23 1.13 8.84
CA PRO A 294 24.48 1.71 7.74
C PRO A 294 24.43 0.77 6.53
N LEU A 295 23.31 0.77 5.82
CA LEU A 295 23.24 0.08 4.53
C LEU A 295 24.16 0.76 3.51
N PRO A 296 24.71 0.02 2.56
CA PRO A 296 25.54 0.59 1.49
C PRO A 296 24.75 1.62 0.65
N ASP A 297 25.45 2.66 0.17
CA ASP A 297 24.88 3.68 -0.73
C ASP A 297 24.39 3.11 -2.07
N THR A 298 24.77 1.88 -2.39
CA THR A 298 24.27 1.12 -3.55
C THR A 298 22.83 0.64 -3.41
N ILE A 299 22.21 0.83 -2.23
CA ILE A 299 20.82 0.49 -1.94
C ILE A 299 19.98 1.77 -1.91
N ARG A 300 19.07 1.89 -2.87
CA ARG A 300 18.22 3.07 -3.03
C ARG A 300 16.75 2.68 -2.94
N ASN A 301 15.98 3.44 -2.16
CA ASN A 301 14.53 3.28 -2.05
C ASN A 301 13.85 4.50 -2.67
N VAL A 302 12.91 4.28 -3.61
CA VAL A 302 12.19 5.33 -4.32
C VAL A 302 10.69 5.06 -4.27
N VAL A 303 9.93 5.98 -3.67
CA VAL A 303 8.47 5.97 -3.76
C VAL A 303 8.08 6.52 -5.12
N ILE A 304 7.60 5.65 -6.00
CA ILE A 304 7.19 6.00 -7.38
C ILE A 304 5.70 6.33 -7.49
N GLY A 305 4.92 5.99 -6.46
CA GLY A 305 3.49 6.29 -6.38
C GLY A 305 2.99 6.33 -4.94
N ASN A 306 2.16 7.31 -4.64
CA ASN A 306 1.52 7.49 -3.35
C ASN A 306 0.22 8.31 -3.49
N ASN A 307 -0.45 8.59 -2.39
CA ASN A 307 -1.70 9.35 -2.39
C ASN A 307 -1.53 10.78 -2.93
N ALA A 308 -0.39 11.43 -2.69
CA ALA A 308 -0.12 12.78 -3.20
C ALA A 308 -0.05 12.81 -4.74
N VAL A 309 0.46 11.75 -5.39
CA VAL A 309 0.44 11.60 -6.86
C VAL A 309 -1.00 11.51 -7.37
N ALA A 310 -1.85 10.73 -6.72
CA ALA A 310 -3.26 10.62 -7.08
C ALA A 310 -3.99 11.97 -6.94
N LEU A 311 -3.78 12.67 -5.80
CA LEU A 311 -4.36 14.00 -5.57
C LEU A 311 -3.90 15.02 -6.61
N SER A 312 -2.62 15.01 -6.98
CA SER A 312 -2.06 15.94 -7.98
C SER A 312 -2.70 15.73 -9.36
N ALA A 313 -2.93 14.48 -9.76
CA ALA A 313 -3.59 14.17 -11.03
C ALA A 313 -5.09 14.53 -11.01
N ALA A 314 -5.78 14.25 -9.90
CA ALA A 314 -7.16 14.69 -9.69
C ALA A 314 -7.28 16.23 -9.75
N ALA A 315 -6.33 16.94 -9.11
CA ALA A 315 -6.27 18.41 -9.15
C ALA A 315 -6.08 18.94 -10.57
N ALA A 316 -5.15 18.36 -11.34
CA ALA A 316 -4.94 18.75 -12.74
C ALA A 316 -6.22 18.57 -13.56
N ARG A 317 -6.91 17.44 -13.38
CA ARG A 317 -8.16 17.16 -14.07
C ARG A 317 -9.28 18.14 -13.68
N ALA A 318 -9.39 18.47 -12.39
CA ALA A 318 -10.37 19.47 -11.92
C ALA A 318 -10.10 20.86 -12.52
N VAL A 319 -8.83 21.27 -12.62
CA VAL A 319 -8.45 22.55 -13.26
C VAL A 319 -8.83 22.55 -14.76
N GLU A 320 -8.57 21.43 -15.48
CA GLU A 320 -8.98 21.29 -16.88
C GLU A 320 -10.51 21.45 -17.08
N LEU A 321 -11.30 20.99 -16.10
CA LEU A 321 -12.76 21.13 -16.09
C LEU A 321 -13.24 22.51 -15.61
N GLY A 322 -12.31 23.43 -15.28
CA GLY A 322 -12.60 24.79 -14.90
C GLY A 322 -12.86 25.02 -13.40
N TYR A 323 -12.56 24.06 -12.56
CA TYR A 323 -12.70 24.18 -11.10
C TYR A 323 -11.49 24.89 -10.48
N ARG A 324 -11.74 25.75 -9.50
CA ARG A 324 -10.73 26.18 -8.54
C ARG A 324 -10.50 25.02 -7.57
N VAL A 325 -9.26 24.58 -7.43
CA VAL A 325 -8.91 23.45 -6.59
C VAL A 325 -8.40 23.91 -5.24
N GLU A 326 -8.87 23.24 -4.18
CA GLU A 326 -8.33 23.34 -2.83
C GLU A 326 -8.00 21.94 -2.30
N SER A 327 -6.72 21.71 -2.02
CA SER A 327 -6.25 20.43 -1.45
C SER A 327 -6.28 20.49 0.06
N LEU A 328 -6.91 19.50 0.66
CA LEU A 328 -6.97 19.29 2.11
C LEU A 328 -5.91 18.30 2.63
N GLY A 329 -4.96 17.93 1.75
CA GLY A 329 -3.85 17.03 2.08
C GLY A 329 -4.13 15.54 1.80
N SER A 330 -3.06 14.75 1.89
CA SER A 330 -3.03 13.30 1.59
C SER A 330 -2.94 12.42 2.84
N ASP A 331 -2.99 13.01 4.03
CA ASP A 331 -2.71 12.38 5.32
C ASP A 331 -3.90 12.39 6.29
N ASN A 332 -5.11 12.61 5.76
CA ASN A 332 -6.30 12.70 6.58
C ASN A 332 -6.66 11.34 7.18
N GLN A 333 -6.68 11.29 8.48
CA GLN A 333 -7.02 10.14 9.32
C GLN A 333 -8.21 10.48 10.22
N GLY A 334 -8.66 9.52 11.01
CA GLY A 334 -9.72 9.69 11.97
C GLY A 334 -10.90 8.75 11.70
N GLU A 335 -12.00 8.98 12.38
CA GLU A 335 -13.22 8.19 12.23
C GLU A 335 -13.96 8.65 10.95
N ALA A 336 -14.36 7.71 10.11
CA ALA A 336 -14.92 7.94 8.79
C ALA A 336 -16.13 8.88 8.80
N SER A 337 -17.04 8.72 9.75
CA SER A 337 -18.23 9.58 9.87
C SER A 337 -17.85 11.01 10.29
N ALA A 338 -16.83 11.17 11.13
CA ALA A 338 -16.35 12.49 11.53
C ALA A 338 -15.69 13.23 10.36
N VAL A 339 -14.85 12.51 9.57
CA VAL A 339 -14.22 13.04 8.35
C VAL A 339 -15.28 13.44 7.31
N GLY A 340 -16.32 12.62 7.14
CA GLY A 340 -17.42 12.91 6.21
C GLY A 340 -18.20 14.17 6.58
N ARG A 341 -18.57 14.32 7.85
CA ARG A 341 -19.25 15.52 8.35
C ARG A 341 -18.38 16.77 8.18
N GLU A 342 -17.09 16.68 8.49
CA GLU A 342 -16.17 17.81 8.35
C GLU A 342 -16.05 18.24 6.87
N LEU A 343 -15.92 17.28 5.94
CA LEU A 343 -15.88 17.57 4.51
C LEU A 343 -17.18 18.23 4.05
N ALA A 344 -18.33 17.77 4.51
CA ALA A 344 -19.63 18.36 4.25
C ALA A 344 -19.73 19.81 4.74
N ARG A 345 -19.27 20.09 5.97
CA ARG A 345 -19.24 21.47 6.53
C ARG A 345 -18.36 22.40 5.69
N ARG A 346 -17.22 21.91 5.20
CA ARG A 346 -16.36 22.68 4.30
C ARG A 346 -17.06 23.00 2.99
N CYS A 347 -17.79 22.03 2.41
CA CYS A 347 -18.61 22.30 1.22
C CYS A 347 -19.65 23.39 1.48
N LEU A 348 -20.34 23.36 2.61
CA LEU A 348 -21.32 24.38 2.99
C LEU A 348 -20.67 25.75 3.21
N ALA A 349 -19.51 25.81 3.85
CA ALA A 349 -18.76 27.04 4.05
C ALA A 349 -18.30 27.65 2.72
N GLU A 350 -17.77 26.82 1.79
CA GLU A 350 -17.42 27.29 0.44
C GLU A 350 -18.65 27.76 -0.35
N ARG A 351 -19.79 27.05 -0.25
CA ARG A 351 -21.04 27.47 -0.89
C ARG A 351 -21.55 28.80 -0.35
N ALA A 352 -21.39 29.06 0.93
CA ALA A 352 -21.80 30.35 1.55
C ALA A 352 -20.84 31.50 1.20
N THR A 353 -19.62 31.23 0.73
CA THR A 353 -18.62 32.24 0.44
C THR A 353 -18.86 32.86 -0.95
N THR A 354 -19.39 34.08 -1.02
CA THR A 354 -19.68 34.75 -2.29
C THR A 354 -18.48 35.51 -2.89
N SER A 355 -17.42 35.72 -2.11
CA SER A 355 -16.23 36.48 -2.52
C SER A 355 -15.20 35.69 -3.33
N ARG A 356 -15.36 34.37 -3.42
CA ARG A 356 -14.42 33.48 -4.13
C ARG A 356 -14.98 32.98 -5.46
N PRO A 357 -14.14 32.83 -6.49
CA PRO A 357 -14.59 32.28 -7.77
C PRO A 357 -15.11 30.84 -7.64
N ARG A 358 -16.20 30.52 -8.32
CA ARG A 358 -16.75 29.16 -8.48
C ARG A 358 -16.67 28.72 -9.94
N PRO A 359 -16.72 27.43 -10.25
CA PRO A 359 -16.91 26.27 -9.34
C PRO A 359 -15.66 25.89 -8.56
N VAL A 360 -15.84 25.17 -7.44
CA VAL A 360 -14.76 24.75 -6.52
C VAL A 360 -14.70 23.23 -6.43
N CYS A 361 -13.48 22.69 -6.42
CA CYS A 361 -13.19 21.30 -6.15
C CYS A 361 -12.33 21.18 -4.87
N LEU A 362 -12.86 20.54 -3.84
CA LEU A 362 -12.08 20.14 -2.66
C LEU A 362 -11.56 18.72 -2.86
N LEU A 363 -10.26 18.54 -2.65
CA LEU A 363 -9.57 17.26 -2.76
C LEU A 363 -8.97 16.85 -1.42
N SER A 364 -9.12 15.59 -1.06
CA SER A 364 -8.58 15.03 0.17
C SER A 364 -8.19 13.57 -0.03
N GLY A 365 -7.11 13.16 0.63
CA GLY A 365 -6.67 11.77 0.66
C GLY A 365 -6.36 11.29 2.07
N GLY A 366 -6.04 10.01 2.21
CA GLY A 366 -5.70 9.39 3.48
C GLY A 366 -6.51 8.14 3.77
N GLU A 367 -6.50 7.67 5.01
CA GLU A 367 -7.11 6.40 5.40
C GLU A 367 -7.86 6.54 6.73
N PRO A 368 -9.17 6.88 6.71
CA PRO A 368 -9.99 6.89 7.92
C PRO A 368 -10.35 5.47 8.36
N ILE A 369 -10.83 5.34 9.59
CA ILE A 369 -11.25 4.07 10.17
C ILE A 369 -12.75 4.07 10.49
N VAL A 370 -13.35 2.88 10.59
CA VAL A 370 -14.72 2.69 11.08
C VAL A 370 -14.66 1.90 12.38
N HIS A 371 -15.25 2.44 13.44
CA HIS A 371 -15.44 1.71 14.68
C HIS A 371 -16.70 0.85 14.58
N LEU A 372 -16.52 -0.46 14.49
CA LEU A 372 -17.63 -1.40 14.39
C LEU A 372 -18.24 -1.65 15.76
N THR A 373 -19.51 -1.31 15.92
CA THR A 373 -20.31 -1.66 17.10
C THR A 373 -20.89 -3.07 16.96
N ALA A 374 -21.11 -3.76 18.09
CA ALA A 374 -21.81 -5.04 18.07
C ALA A 374 -23.25 -4.84 17.60
N THR A 375 -23.67 -5.63 16.59
CA THR A 375 -25.04 -5.62 16.08
C THR A 375 -25.46 -7.03 15.69
N ALA A 376 -26.72 -7.37 15.91
CA ALA A 376 -27.34 -8.62 15.45
C ALA A 376 -27.80 -8.55 13.99
N ARG A 377 -27.87 -7.35 13.39
CA ARG A 377 -28.30 -7.17 11.99
C ARG A 377 -27.14 -7.38 11.03
N PRO A 378 -27.36 -8.02 9.87
CA PRO A 378 -26.38 -8.03 8.79
C PRO A 378 -25.97 -6.61 8.41
N ARG A 379 -24.71 -6.42 8.07
CA ARG A 379 -24.17 -5.13 7.62
C ARG A 379 -23.19 -5.34 6.49
N ARG A 380 -23.22 -4.44 5.52
CA ARG A 380 -22.26 -4.33 4.42
C ARG A 380 -21.84 -2.87 4.26
N GLY A 381 -20.56 -2.63 4.10
CA GLY A 381 -20.04 -1.29 3.87
C GLY A 381 -18.54 -1.21 4.11
N GLY A 382 -17.99 -0.07 3.78
CA GLY A 382 -16.63 0.29 4.00
C GLY A 382 -16.49 1.71 4.53
N ARG A 383 -15.28 2.15 4.77
CA ARG A 383 -14.98 3.47 5.36
C ARG A 383 -15.35 4.62 4.44
N ASN A 384 -15.21 4.46 3.14
CA ASN A 384 -15.57 5.50 2.16
C ASN A 384 -17.07 5.64 2.03
N GLN A 385 -17.80 4.55 1.96
CA GLN A 385 -19.27 4.54 1.96
C GLN A 385 -19.82 5.13 3.26
N GLN A 386 -19.26 4.77 4.41
CA GLN A 386 -19.62 5.31 5.72
C GLN A 386 -19.40 6.82 5.80
N LEU A 387 -18.27 7.29 5.27
CA LEU A 387 -17.91 8.70 5.18
C LEU A 387 -18.94 9.50 4.35
N VAL A 388 -19.29 9.00 3.17
CA VAL A 388 -20.24 9.67 2.27
C VAL A 388 -21.65 9.69 2.86
N LEU A 389 -22.06 8.61 3.56
CA LEU A 389 -23.35 8.56 4.25
C LEU A 389 -23.42 9.57 5.41
N ALA A 390 -22.34 9.73 6.15
CA ALA A 390 -22.25 10.75 7.21
C ALA A 390 -22.27 12.18 6.65
N ALA A 391 -21.67 12.40 5.47
CA ALA A 391 -21.73 13.67 4.76
C ALA A 391 -23.15 14.00 4.29
N LEU A 392 -23.92 13.01 3.82
CA LEU A 392 -25.33 13.20 3.46
C LEU A 392 -26.12 13.79 4.63
N LEU A 393 -26.04 13.18 5.82
CA LEU A 393 -26.76 13.65 7.01
C LEU A 393 -26.41 15.10 7.39
N GLU A 394 -25.17 15.50 7.24
CA GLU A 394 -24.74 16.88 7.52
C GLU A 394 -25.29 17.87 6.48
N LEU A 395 -25.38 17.43 5.20
CA LEU A 395 -25.87 18.27 4.11
C LEU A 395 -27.40 18.35 4.04
N GLU A 396 -28.14 17.37 4.58
CA GLU A 396 -29.60 17.34 4.48
C GLU A 396 -30.30 18.59 5.02
N SER A 397 -29.82 19.13 6.14
CA SER A 397 -30.40 20.31 6.78
C SER A 397 -30.20 21.61 5.98
N ALA A 398 -29.16 21.65 5.14
CA ALA A 398 -28.77 22.85 4.38
C ALA A 398 -29.02 22.73 2.86
N GLY A 399 -29.51 21.56 2.39
CA GLY A 399 -29.73 21.23 0.97
C GLY A 399 -28.45 20.81 0.24
N LEU A 400 -28.63 19.89 -0.70
CA LEU A 400 -27.54 19.34 -1.54
C LEU A 400 -27.40 20.08 -2.89
N GLU A 401 -28.17 21.10 -3.14
CA GLU A 401 -28.11 21.81 -4.42
C GLU A 401 -26.67 22.29 -4.68
N ASP A 402 -26.19 22.03 -5.89
CA ASP A 402 -24.87 22.43 -6.37
C ASP A 402 -23.69 21.81 -5.61
N ILE A 403 -23.90 20.74 -4.81
CA ILE A 403 -22.86 19.97 -4.15
C ILE A 403 -22.91 18.50 -4.61
N ALA A 404 -21.74 17.93 -4.95
CA ALA A 404 -21.56 16.51 -5.14
C ALA A 404 -20.27 16.05 -4.47
N LEU A 405 -20.26 14.83 -3.93
CA LEU A 405 -19.15 14.29 -3.16
C LEU A 405 -18.93 12.81 -3.52
N LEU A 406 -17.66 12.40 -3.66
CA LEU A 406 -17.23 11.02 -3.85
C LEU A 406 -16.08 10.72 -2.89
N ALA A 407 -16.14 9.56 -2.26
CA ALA A 407 -15.01 8.95 -1.55
C ALA A 407 -14.84 7.51 -2.03
N GLY A 408 -13.59 7.13 -2.32
CA GLY A 408 -13.30 5.77 -2.78
C GLY A 408 -11.85 5.35 -2.57
N GLY A 409 -11.67 4.05 -2.29
CA GLY A 409 -10.37 3.39 -2.24
C GLY A 409 -9.74 3.29 -3.63
N THR A 410 -8.50 3.68 -3.74
CA THR A 410 -7.78 3.63 -5.03
C THR A 410 -7.53 2.21 -5.52
N ASP A 411 -7.66 1.19 -4.67
CA ASP A 411 -7.57 -0.23 -5.03
C ASP A 411 -8.87 -0.80 -5.62
N GLY A 412 -9.96 -0.03 -5.57
CA GLY A 412 -11.26 -0.45 -6.09
C GLY A 412 -12.10 -1.24 -5.08
N GLU A 413 -11.67 -1.28 -3.83
CA GLU A 413 -12.30 -2.02 -2.73
C GLU A 413 -12.60 -1.07 -1.55
N ASP A 414 -13.76 -1.20 -0.93
CA ASP A 414 -14.12 -0.47 0.29
C ASP A 414 -14.79 -1.43 1.29
N GLY A 415 -14.01 -1.90 2.27
CA GLY A 415 -14.42 -2.96 3.18
C GLY A 415 -14.67 -4.29 2.45
N PRO A 416 -15.52 -5.18 2.99
CA PRO A 416 -15.85 -6.47 2.36
C PRO A 416 -16.94 -6.31 1.29
N THR A 417 -16.79 -5.34 0.36
CA THR A 417 -17.76 -5.06 -0.71
C THR A 417 -17.06 -5.02 -2.08
N ASP A 418 -17.83 -5.06 -3.15
CA ASP A 418 -17.37 -4.95 -4.54
C ASP A 418 -17.32 -3.49 -5.05
N ALA A 419 -17.63 -2.53 -4.17
CA ALA A 419 -17.55 -1.11 -4.47
C ALA A 419 -16.20 -0.52 -4.02
N ALA A 420 -15.66 0.39 -4.81
CA ALA A 420 -14.52 1.23 -4.40
C ALA A 420 -14.91 2.24 -3.33
N GLY A 421 -16.18 2.59 -3.25
CA GLY A 421 -16.71 3.59 -2.32
C GLY A 421 -18.10 4.04 -2.72
N ALA A 422 -18.42 5.28 -2.40
CA ALA A 422 -19.72 5.87 -2.75
C ALA A 422 -19.59 7.30 -3.28
N LEU A 423 -20.62 7.72 -4.00
CA LEU A 423 -20.86 9.11 -4.39
C LEU A 423 -22.23 9.59 -3.87
N LEU A 424 -22.32 10.88 -3.68
CA LEU A 424 -23.51 11.60 -3.24
C LEU A 424 -23.72 12.80 -4.15
N ASP A 425 -24.95 12.92 -4.65
CA ASP A 425 -25.47 14.08 -5.35
C ASP A 425 -26.98 14.20 -5.09
N SER A 426 -27.66 15.18 -5.73
CA SER A 426 -29.09 15.38 -5.60
C SER A 426 -29.92 14.16 -6.09
N GLU A 427 -29.41 13.40 -7.07
CA GLU A 427 -30.09 12.23 -7.60
C GLU A 427 -30.11 11.09 -6.58
N VAL A 428 -28.95 10.77 -5.98
CA VAL A 428 -28.83 9.75 -4.91
C VAL A 428 -29.75 10.10 -3.73
N ARG A 429 -29.73 11.37 -3.30
CA ARG A 429 -30.61 11.86 -2.23
C ARG A 429 -32.09 11.68 -2.57
N ASN A 430 -32.51 12.10 -3.76
CA ASN A 430 -33.91 12.00 -4.19
C ASN A 430 -34.36 10.55 -4.27
N GLN A 431 -33.47 9.67 -4.75
CA GLN A 431 -33.76 8.23 -4.79
C GLN A 431 -33.92 7.63 -3.38
N ALA A 432 -33.06 8.00 -2.44
CA ALA A 432 -33.16 7.57 -1.05
C ALA A 432 -34.49 8.01 -0.41
N LEU A 433 -34.91 9.25 -0.66
CA LEU A 433 -36.21 9.77 -0.20
C LEU A 433 -37.38 9.01 -0.84
N SER A 434 -37.32 8.70 -2.13
CA SER A 434 -38.38 7.95 -2.82
C SER A 434 -38.55 6.51 -2.32
N LEU A 435 -37.47 5.94 -1.75
CA LEU A 435 -37.44 4.58 -1.19
C LEU A 435 -37.65 4.57 0.33
N ASP A 436 -37.94 5.72 0.94
CA ASP A 436 -38.14 5.89 2.38
C ASP A 436 -36.98 5.30 3.22
N LEU A 437 -35.73 5.51 2.78
CA LEU A 437 -34.55 5.02 3.47
C LEU A 437 -34.10 6.04 4.52
N ASP A 438 -33.93 5.59 5.77
CA ASP A 438 -33.38 6.41 6.86
C ASP A 438 -31.85 6.35 6.90
N PRO A 439 -31.13 7.38 6.41
CA PRO A 439 -29.67 7.37 6.39
C PRO A 439 -29.05 7.26 7.78
N GLN A 440 -29.76 7.71 8.83
CA GLN A 440 -29.28 7.64 10.20
C GLN A 440 -29.24 6.19 10.73
N ASP A 441 -30.26 5.37 10.43
CA ASP A 441 -30.27 3.94 10.79
C ASP A 441 -29.11 3.19 10.12
N PHE A 442 -28.91 3.41 8.80
CA PHE A 442 -27.82 2.77 8.07
C PHE A 442 -26.44 3.21 8.58
N LEU A 443 -26.27 4.48 8.89
CA LEU A 443 -25.01 4.99 9.44
C LEU A 443 -24.69 4.37 10.80
N GLN A 444 -25.66 4.30 11.71
CA GLN A 444 -25.47 3.77 13.08
C GLN A 444 -25.07 2.29 13.08
N ARG A 445 -25.60 1.49 12.17
CA ARG A 445 -25.29 0.05 12.05
C ARG A 445 -24.13 -0.26 11.12
N CYS A 446 -23.44 0.77 10.55
CA CYS A 446 -22.34 0.62 9.61
C CYS A 446 -22.71 -0.21 8.37
N ASP A 447 -23.88 0.05 7.77
CA ASP A 447 -24.45 -0.68 6.62
C ASP A 447 -24.65 0.24 5.39
N ALA A 448 -23.65 1.08 5.14
CA ALA A 448 -23.73 2.11 4.11
C ALA A 448 -23.84 1.54 2.68
N TYR A 449 -23.34 0.33 2.42
CA TYR A 449 -23.51 -0.34 1.13
C TYR A 449 -25.00 -0.54 0.81
N SER A 450 -25.76 -1.12 1.75
CA SER A 450 -27.19 -1.39 1.57
C SER A 450 -28.04 -0.12 1.42
N PHE A 451 -27.51 1.03 1.86
CA PHE A 451 -28.13 2.33 1.58
C PHE A 451 -27.84 2.79 0.14
N PHE A 452 -26.57 2.77 -0.30
CA PHE A 452 -26.20 3.31 -1.60
C PHE A 452 -26.55 2.41 -2.78
N GLU A 453 -26.64 1.09 -2.59
CA GLU A 453 -26.96 0.14 -3.66
C GLU A 453 -28.27 0.48 -4.39
N PRO A 454 -29.43 0.61 -3.72
CA PRO A 454 -30.69 0.95 -4.38
C PRO A 454 -30.77 2.40 -4.86
N CYS A 455 -29.90 3.30 -4.33
CA CYS A 455 -29.87 4.71 -4.70
C CYS A 455 -28.96 5.02 -5.90
N GLY A 456 -28.22 4.03 -6.44
CA GLY A 456 -27.26 4.24 -7.51
C GLY A 456 -26.07 5.10 -7.10
N GLY A 457 -25.71 5.09 -5.81
CA GLY A 457 -24.61 5.84 -5.24
C GLY A 457 -23.29 5.05 -5.08
N LEU A 458 -23.27 3.75 -5.42
CA LEU A 458 -22.04 2.95 -5.35
C LEU A 458 -21.09 3.27 -6.50
N VAL A 459 -19.80 3.33 -6.20
CA VAL A 459 -18.73 3.46 -7.20
C VAL A 459 -18.15 2.08 -7.45
N LEU A 460 -18.50 1.49 -8.58
CA LEU A 460 -18.10 0.14 -8.97
C LEU A 460 -17.02 0.21 -10.05
N THR A 461 -15.78 -0.18 -9.72
CA THR A 461 -14.64 -0.14 -10.65
C THR A 461 -14.05 -1.52 -10.92
N GLY A 462 -14.36 -2.50 -10.08
CA GLY A 462 -13.56 -3.70 -9.95
C GLY A 462 -12.14 -3.40 -9.42
N PRO A 463 -11.30 -4.42 -9.22
CA PRO A 463 -9.94 -4.25 -8.75
C PRO A 463 -9.10 -3.39 -9.69
N THR A 464 -8.46 -2.34 -9.19
CA THR A 464 -7.61 -1.42 -9.96
C THR A 464 -6.17 -1.88 -10.07
N HIS A 465 -5.78 -2.88 -9.28
CA HIS A 465 -4.41 -3.40 -9.16
C HIS A 465 -3.37 -2.35 -8.73
N THR A 466 -3.81 -1.33 -8.01
CA THR A 466 -2.96 -0.38 -7.27
C THR A 466 -3.52 -0.21 -5.86
N ASN A 467 -2.79 0.45 -4.97
CA ASN A 467 -3.31 0.92 -3.68
C ASN A 467 -2.43 2.04 -3.17
N VAL A 468 -3.02 3.23 -3.05
CA VAL A 468 -2.41 4.39 -2.42
C VAL A 468 -3.40 5.05 -1.44
N MET A 469 -4.19 4.26 -0.72
CA MET A 469 -5.24 4.69 0.20
C MET A 469 -6.47 5.28 -0.54
N ASP A 470 -7.24 6.12 0.15
CA ASP A 470 -8.50 6.68 -0.36
C ASP A 470 -8.30 8.04 -1.01
N LEU A 471 -9.16 8.34 -1.97
CA LEU A 471 -9.26 9.63 -2.65
C LEU A 471 -10.69 10.16 -2.52
N ARG A 472 -10.82 11.41 -2.11
CA ARG A 472 -12.09 12.11 -1.92
C ARG A 472 -12.12 13.35 -2.79
N VAL A 473 -13.24 13.53 -3.46
CA VAL A 473 -13.52 14.68 -4.33
C VAL A 473 -14.84 15.28 -3.90
N ALA A 474 -14.89 16.57 -3.66
CA ALA A 474 -16.14 17.28 -3.45
C ALA A 474 -16.20 18.48 -4.40
N LEU A 475 -17.32 18.64 -5.10
CA LEU A 475 -17.57 19.71 -6.06
C LEU A 475 -18.66 20.64 -5.57
N ILE A 476 -18.44 21.95 -5.72
CA ILE A 476 -19.37 23.01 -5.34
C ILE A 476 -19.48 23.97 -6.52
N ARG A 477 -20.71 24.18 -7.02
CA ARG A 477 -21.04 25.11 -8.10
C ARG A 477 -21.71 26.40 -7.63
#